data_32ab1b7ee2024624b20ea2c44500ba23
#
_entry.id   32ab1b7ee2024624b20ea2c44500ba23
#
_cell.length_a   1.000
_cell.length_b   1.000
_cell.length_c   1.000
_cell.angle_alpha   90.00
_cell.angle_beta   90.00
_cell.angle_gamma   90.00
#
_symmetry.space_group_name_H-M   'P 1'
#
loop_
_entity.id
_entity.type
_entity.pdbx_description
1 polymer ?
#
loop_
_entity_poly.entity_id
_entity_poly.type
_entity_poly.pdbx_seq_one_letter_code
_entity_poly.pdbx_strand_id
1 'polypeptide(L)'
;MGFGKEKGVFPRYSNPAYNDNKEQRSVLLSDPELDNCFFMAMEDNVDMRFNDVQFAIMASASSSVEPTPNIPDEVNKGEISYVVKGSLAYEDNWPDKNDYDMNDVVIYYSSTVVKDKSSNALVRTTTTFTPMNDGATYTNGFGFQLDYVGKEHIDLVQVSQEGNVIGKNFEPGIEKPVLILFSDIKPVLKKPVTVVIGFKKYDKVSDMDAYPPYNSFIFVNKRSHEVHLSGYKPTSVADESLRGTGSDLSQDCAG
;
A
#
# COMPACT_ATOMS: atom_id res chain seq x y z
N MET A 1 -31.31 -13.29 -0.18
CA MET A 1 -30.92 -12.04 0.49
C MET A 1 -30.58 -11.03 -0.59
N GLY A 2 -30.92 -9.78 -0.42
CA GLY A 2 -30.58 -8.72 -1.36
C GLY A 2 -30.23 -7.45 -0.58
N PHE A 3 -29.39 -6.62 -1.15
CA PHE A 3 -29.04 -5.30 -0.61
C PHE A 3 -29.00 -4.29 -1.77
N GLY A 4 -29.22 -3.05 -1.46
CA GLY A 4 -29.16 -1.97 -2.44
C GLY A 4 -28.78 -0.66 -1.77
N LYS A 5 -28.12 0.17 -2.51
CA LYS A 5 -27.74 1.54 -2.16
C LYS A 5 -28.91 2.49 -2.47
N GLU A 6 -28.83 3.67 -2.08
CA GLU A 6 -29.70 4.84 -2.25
C GLU A 6 -30.82 4.80 -3.34
N LYS A 7 -31.81 5.69 -3.20
CA LYS A 7 -32.98 5.83 -4.07
C LYS A 7 -32.61 5.89 -5.56
N GLY A 8 -32.93 4.82 -6.31
CA GLY A 8 -32.64 4.72 -7.75
C GLY A 8 -31.61 3.62 -8.11
N VAL A 9 -31.02 2.96 -7.14
CA VAL A 9 -30.14 1.80 -7.38
C VAL A 9 -30.93 0.53 -7.18
N PHE A 10 -30.92 -0.37 -8.16
CA PHE A 10 -31.58 -1.67 -8.08
C PHE A 10 -30.87 -2.56 -7.05
N PRO A 11 -31.62 -3.24 -6.17
CA PRO A 11 -31.01 -4.19 -5.24
C PRO A 11 -30.32 -5.33 -5.98
N ARG A 12 -29.21 -5.82 -5.43
CA ARG A 12 -28.52 -7.00 -5.93
C ARG A 12 -28.89 -8.21 -5.07
N TYR A 13 -29.19 -9.32 -5.72
CA TYR A 13 -29.66 -10.54 -5.07
C TYR A 13 -28.63 -11.66 -5.17
N SER A 14 -28.57 -12.50 -4.16
CA SER A 14 -27.73 -13.70 -4.18
C SER A 14 -28.21 -14.74 -5.22
N ASN A 15 -29.50 -14.75 -5.51
CA ASN A 15 -30.05 -15.57 -6.60
C ASN A 15 -29.99 -14.80 -7.93
N PRO A 16 -29.20 -15.27 -8.92
CA PRO A 16 -29.08 -14.61 -10.22
C PRO A 16 -30.38 -14.34 -10.94
N ALA A 17 -31.41 -15.19 -10.72
CA ALA A 17 -32.71 -15.07 -11.41
C ALA A 17 -33.41 -13.72 -11.13
N TYR A 18 -33.06 -13.06 -10.04
CA TYR A 18 -33.61 -11.76 -9.62
C TYR A 18 -32.72 -10.55 -9.98
N ASN A 19 -31.54 -10.78 -10.54
CA ASN A 19 -30.66 -9.73 -11.02
C ASN A 19 -30.91 -9.41 -12.48
N ASP A 20 -30.58 -8.17 -12.89
CA ASP A 20 -30.59 -7.78 -14.29
C ASP A 20 -29.70 -8.71 -15.09
N ASN A 21 -30.17 -9.13 -16.28
CA ASN A 21 -29.46 -10.05 -17.16
C ASN A 21 -29.15 -11.43 -16.53
N LYS A 22 -29.73 -11.78 -15.37
CA LYS A 22 -29.42 -12.98 -14.60
C LYS A 22 -27.93 -13.08 -14.20
N GLU A 23 -27.30 -11.95 -13.95
CA GLU A 23 -25.90 -11.90 -13.59
C GLU A 23 -25.65 -12.52 -12.21
N GLN A 24 -24.56 -13.27 -12.10
CA GLN A 24 -24.06 -13.77 -10.82
C GLN A 24 -23.51 -12.59 -10.01
N ARG A 25 -24.13 -12.31 -8.87
CA ARG A 25 -23.77 -11.19 -7.99
C ARG A 25 -23.40 -11.65 -6.57
N SER A 26 -23.22 -12.95 -6.40
CA SER A 26 -22.72 -13.54 -5.16
C SER A 26 -21.96 -14.82 -5.44
N VAL A 27 -21.01 -15.13 -4.57
CA VAL A 27 -20.36 -16.44 -4.50
C VAL A 27 -20.48 -16.97 -3.08
N LEU A 28 -20.62 -18.29 -2.96
CA LEU A 28 -20.61 -19.00 -1.69
C LEU A 28 -19.47 -20.02 -1.74
N LEU A 29 -18.55 -19.94 -0.79
CA LEU A 29 -17.38 -20.79 -0.69
C LEU A 29 -17.37 -21.47 0.68
N SER A 30 -16.84 -22.69 0.76
CA SER A 30 -16.55 -23.36 2.03
C SER A 30 -15.07 -23.23 2.39
N ASP A 31 -14.76 -23.08 3.67
CA ASP A 31 -13.40 -23.15 4.16
C ASP A 31 -13.09 -24.62 4.54
N PRO A 32 -12.10 -25.26 3.91
CA PRO A 32 -11.77 -26.65 4.20
C PRO A 32 -11.17 -26.86 5.59
N GLU A 33 -10.71 -25.78 6.25
CA GLU A 33 -10.13 -25.82 7.61
C GLU A 33 -11.19 -25.58 8.71
N LEU A 34 -12.38 -25.10 8.32
CA LEU A 34 -13.46 -24.76 9.27
C LEU A 34 -14.72 -25.54 8.94
N ASP A 35 -15.04 -26.53 9.74
CA ASP A 35 -16.27 -27.30 9.61
C ASP A 35 -17.51 -26.40 9.69
N ASN A 36 -18.44 -26.59 8.75
CA ASN A 36 -19.69 -25.86 8.69
C ASN A 36 -19.56 -24.33 8.59
N CYS A 37 -18.42 -23.81 8.13
CA CYS A 37 -18.22 -22.41 7.87
C CYS A 37 -18.23 -22.14 6.36
N PHE A 38 -19.01 -21.14 5.96
CA PHE A 38 -19.15 -20.72 4.58
C PHE A 38 -18.91 -19.21 4.48
N PHE A 39 -18.28 -18.80 3.40
CA PHE A 39 -18.09 -17.39 3.07
C PHE A 39 -18.97 -17.02 1.89
N MET A 40 -19.90 -16.09 2.11
CA MET A 40 -20.68 -15.47 1.04
C MET A 40 -20.08 -14.10 0.75
N ALA A 41 -19.69 -13.88 -0.49
CA ALA A 41 -19.25 -12.59 -0.98
C ALA A 41 -20.21 -12.07 -2.06
N MET A 42 -20.48 -10.77 -2.05
CA MET A 42 -21.42 -10.12 -2.95
C MET A 42 -20.78 -8.97 -3.69
N GLU A 43 -21.29 -8.73 -4.89
CA GLU A 43 -20.83 -7.70 -5.83
C GLU A 43 -21.98 -6.71 -6.10
N ASP A 44 -21.78 -5.43 -5.82
CA ASP A 44 -22.76 -4.38 -6.10
C ASP A 44 -22.44 -3.57 -7.37
N ASN A 45 -21.26 -3.75 -7.93
CA ASN A 45 -20.76 -3.00 -9.08
C ASN A 45 -20.46 -3.91 -10.28
N VAL A 46 -19.60 -3.48 -11.18
CA VAL A 46 -19.31 -4.14 -12.47
C VAL A 46 -17.94 -4.80 -12.53
N ASP A 47 -17.12 -4.67 -11.48
CA ASP A 47 -15.75 -5.18 -11.51
C ASP A 47 -15.63 -6.68 -11.19
N MET A 48 -16.72 -7.30 -10.75
CA MET A 48 -16.88 -8.75 -10.50
C MET A 48 -15.82 -9.32 -9.54
N ARG A 49 -15.37 -8.52 -8.58
CA ARG A 49 -14.36 -8.94 -7.58
C ARG A 49 -14.97 -9.57 -6.33
N PHE A 50 -16.28 -9.46 -6.15
CA PHE A 50 -17.05 -10.03 -5.03
C PHE A 50 -16.49 -9.61 -3.65
N ASN A 51 -16.08 -8.38 -3.51
CA ASN A 51 -15.49 -7.85 -2.28
C ASN A 51 -16.25 -6.68 -1.65
N ASP A 52 -17.41 -6.31 -2.20
CA ASP A 52 -18.21 -5.17 -1.70
C ASP A 52 -18.85 -5.49 -0.36
N VAL A 53 -19.42 -6.68 -0.23
CA VAL A 53 -19.99 -7.19 1.04
C VAL A 53 -19.61 -8.65 1.22
N GLN A 54 -19.06 -8.98 2.38
CA GLN A 54 -18.65 -10.33 2.72
C GLN A 54 -19.27 -10.77 4.05
N PHE A 55 -19.71 -12.03 4.12
CA PHE A 55 -20.30 -12.64 5.31
C PHE A 55 -19.64 -13.99 5.60
N ALA A 56 -19.36 -14.26 6.88
CA ALA A 56 -19.16 -15.62 7.33
C ALA A 56 -20.49 -16.20 7.81
N ILE A 57 -20.82 -17.39 7.34
CA ILE A 57 -22.05 -18.12 7.68
C ILE A 57 -21.64 -19.39 8.41
N MET A 58 -22.06 -19.52 9.67
CA MET A 58 -21.86 -20.73 10.44
C MET A 58 -23.14 -21.57 10.39
N ALA A 59 -23.04 -22.79 9.85
CA ALA A 59 -24.14 -23.74 9.88
C ALA A 59 -24.09 -24.58 11.15
N SER A 60 -25.27 -24.93 11.71
CA SER A 60 -25.32 -25.88 12.81
C SER A 60 -24.91 -27.29 12.32
N ALA A 61 -24.32 -28.11 13.18
CA ALA A 61 -23.86 -29.45 12.87
C ALA A 61 -24.96 -30.39 12.31
N SER A 62 -26.23 -30.03 12.49
CA SER A 62 -27.39 -30.78 11.95
C SER A 62 -27.85 -30.30 10.59
N SER A 63 -27.23 -29.26 10.02
CA SER A 63 -27.63 -28.72 8.71
C SER A 63 -26.87 -29.43 7.61
N SER A 64 -27.61 -30.00 6.63
CA SER A 64 -27.02 -30.44 5.37
C SER A 64 -26.91 -29.22 4.45
N VAL A 65 -25.71 -28.87 4.06
CA VAL A 65 -25.46 -27.86 3.04
C VAL A 65 -25.02 -28.59 1.78
N GLU A 66 -25.61 -28.26 0.64
CA GLU A 66 -25.18 -28.80 -0.65
C GLU A 66 -23.67 -28.50 -0.85
N PRO A 67 -22.94 -29.38 -1.55
CA PRO A 67 -21.54 -29.17 -1.81
C PRO A 67 -21.28 -27.79 -2.43
N THR A 68 -20.50 -26.98 -1.75
CA THR A 68 -20.06 -25.68 -2.25
C THR A 68 -18.60 -25.77 -2.72
N PRO A 69 -18.18 -24.98 -3.70
CA PRO A 69 -16.77 -24.91 -4.05
C PRO A 69 -15.94 -24.46 -2.84
N ASN A 70 -14.83 -25.14 -2.62
CA ASN A 70 -13.86 -24.67 -1.62
C ASN A 70 -13.25 -23.32 -2.05
N ILE A 71 -12.82 -22.55 -1.08
CA ILE A 71 -11.96 -21.41 -1.34
C ILE A 71 -10.72 -21.93 -2.11
N PRO A 72 -10.38 -21.34 -3.27
CA PRO A 72 -9.24 -21.82 -4.05
C PRO A 72 -7.96 -21.86 -3.21
N ASP A 73 -7.14 -22.90 -3.41
CA ASP A 73 -5.87 -23.10 -2.68
C ASP A 73 -4.92 -21.89 -2.73
N GLU A 74 -5.07 -21.06 -3.76
CA GLU A 74 -4.32 -19.81 -3.86
C GLU A 74 -4.73 -18.78 -2.80
N VAL A 75 -5.97 -18.83 -2.32
CA VAL A 75 -6.46 -18.02 -1.19
C VAL A 75 -6.11 -18.69 0.14
N ASN A 76 -5.97 -20.04 0.15
CA ASN A 76 -5.62 -20.82 1.34
C ASN A 76 -4.11 -21.01 1.56
N LYS A 77 -3.25 -20.29 0.84
CA LYS A 77 -1.78 -20.39 1.02
C LYS A 77 -1.26 -19.97 2.39
N GLY A 78 -2.13 -19.83 3.37
CA GLY A 78 -1.75 -19.32 4.69
C GLY A 78 -1.39 -17.84 4.68
N GLU A 79 -1.75 -17.10 3.65
CA GLU A 79 -1.53 -15.68 3.51
C GLU A 79 -2.87 -14.92 3.43
N ILE A 80 -2.91 -13.74 4.04
CA ILE A 80 -3.98 -12.76 3.89
C ILE A 80 -3.41 -11.48 3.32
N SER A 81 -4.20 -10.72 2.57
CA SER A 81 -3.74 -9.46 2.00
C SER A 81 -4.78 -8.36 2.11
N TYR A 82 -4.29 -7.13 2.16
CA TYR A 82 -5.11 -5.93 2.06
C TYR A 82 -4.41 -4.87 1.23
N VAL A 83 -5.16 -3.86 0.80
CA VAL A 83 -4.64 -2.79 -0.05
C VAL A 83 -4.72 -1.44 0.67
N VAL A 84 -3.63 -0.69 0.63
CA VAL A 84 -3.52 0.69 1.12
C VAL A 84 -3.27 1.60 -0.07
N LYS A 85 -4.01 2.70 -0.18
CA LYS A 85 -3.87 3.67 -1.28
C LYS A 85 -3.90 5.08 -0.73
N GLY A 86 -3.22 5.98 -1.43
CA GLY A 86 -3.25 7.40 -1.09
C GLY A 86 -2.45 8.25 -2.05
N SER A 87 -2.36 9.53 -1.71
CA SER A 87 -1.52 10.50 -2.40
C SER A 87 -0.56 11.14 -1.41
N LEU A 88 0.65 11.40 -1.85
CA LEU A 88 1.68 12.15 -1.17
C LEU A 88 1.83 13.47 -1.89
N ALA A 89 1.91 14.56 -1.13
CA ALA A 89 2.09 15.90 -1.67
C ALA A 89 3.19 16.61 -0.89
N TYR A 90 4.08 17.28 -1.60
CA TYR A 90 5.25 17.93 -1.04
C TYR A 90 5.43 19.31 -1.65
N GLU A 91 6.00 20.19 -0.83
CA GLU A 91 6.54 21.48 -1.20
C GLU A 91 8.07 21.41 -1.22
N ASP A 92 8.69 21.88 -2.29
CA ASP A 92 10.13 21.71 -2.49
C ASP A 92 10.98 22.90 -2.06
N ASN A 93 10.37 23.99 -1.63
CA ASN A 93 11.08 25.18 -1.11
C ASN A 93 11.49 25.06 0.35
N TRP A 94 11.07 24.00 1.08
CA TRP A 94 11.52 23.84 2.48
C TRP A 94 13.07 23.91 2.58
N PRO A 95 13.66 24.60 3.56
CA PRO A 95 13.05 25.20 4.76
C PRO A 95 12.49 26.62 4.57
N ASP A 96 12.54 27.17 3.39
CA ASP A 96 12.02 28.51 3.13
C ASP A 96 10.48 28.50 3.00
N LYS A 97 9.89 29.69 3.18
CA LYS A 97 8.45 29.83 3.08
C LYS A 97 7.96 29.55 1.67
N ASN A 98 6.89 28.79 1.59
CA ASN A 98 6.20 28.40 0.36
C ASN A 98 4.78 28.97 0.29
N ASP A 99 4.09 28.79 -0.81
CA ASP A 99 2.67 29.13 -0.99
C ASP A 99 1.72 28.07 -0.40
N TYR A 100 2.27 26.90 -0.03
CA TYR A 100 1.58 25.81 0.65
C TYR A 100 0.36 25.27 -0.12
N ASP A 101 0.42 25.28 -1.45
CA ASP A 101 -0.63 24.70 -2.28
C ASP A 101 -0.45 23.19 -2.54
N MET A 102 0.66 22.61 -2.03
CA MET A 102 0.97 21.18 -2.01
C MET A 102 0.96 20.57 -3.40
N ASN A 103 1.49 21.25 -4.39
CA ASN A 103 1.49 20.83 -5.78
C ASN A 103 2.87 20.66 -6.42
N ASP A 104 3.96 21.03 -5.75
CA ASP A 104 5.30 20.92 -6.30
C ASP A 104 5.64 19.48 -6.70
N VAL A 105 5.39 18.52 -5.80
CA VAL A 105 5.52 17.10 -6.10
C VAL A 105 4.30 16.34 -5.59
N VAL A 106 3.56 15.70 -6.47
CA VAL A 106 2.43 14.83 -6.11
C VAL A 106 2.67 13.42 -6.61
N ILE A 107 2.58 12.44 -5.69
CA ILE A 107 2.79 11.02 -5.98
C ILE A 107 1.58 10.23 -5.46
N TYR A 108 0.91 9.52 -6.35
CA TYR A 108 -0.09 8.52 -5.97
C TYR A 108 0.60 7.20 -5.62
N TYR A 109 0.12 6.51 -4.59
CA TYR A 109 0.59 5.17 -4.26
C TYR A 109 -0.54 4.18 -4.07
N SER A 110 -0.26 2.92 -4.38
CA SER A 110 -1.10 1.77 -4.08
C SER A 110 -0.22 0.62 -3.63
N SER A 111 -0.48 0.10 -2.45
CA SER A 111 0.30 -0.98 -1.85
C SER A 111 -0.58 -2.17 -1.51
N THR A 112 -0.16 -3.37 -1.93
CA THR A 112 -0.70 -4.64 -1.43
C THR A 112 0.22 -5.14 -0.32
N VAL A 113 -0.34 -5.31 0.86
CA VAL A 113 0.33 -5.86 2.05
C VAL A 113 -0.12 -7.30 2.22
N VAL A 114 0.84 -8.22 2.29
CA VAL A 114 0.59 -9.67 2.43
C VAL A 114 1.16 -10.13 3.76
N LYS A 115 0.35 -10.84 4.55
CA LYS A 115 0.67 -11.35 5.89
C LYS A 115 0.46 -12.86 5.94
N ASP A 116 1.24 -13.53 6.77
CA ASP A 116 0.99 -14.92 7.14
C ASP A 116 -0.24 -15.00 8.05
N LYS A 117 -1.22 -15.80 7.67
CA LYS A 117 -2.51 -15.94 8.37
C LYS A 117 -2.36 -16.46 9.80
N SER A 118 -1.39 -17.34 10.03
CA SER A 118 -1.20 -18.01 11.33
C SER A 118 -0.45 -17.16 12.34
N SER A 119 0.61 -16.48 11.90
CA SER A 119 1.47 -15.67 12.75
C SER A 119 1.13 -14.19 12.73
N ASN A 120 0.30 -13.75 11.79
CA ASN A 120 0.00 -12.34 11.48
C ASN A 120 1.25 -11.52 11.09
N ALA A 121 2.36 -12.21 10.79
CA ALA A 121 3.60 -11.57 10.39
C ALA A 121 3.56 -11.08 8.94
N LEU A 122 4.23 -9.99 8.67
CA LEU A 122 4.39 -9.44 7.31
C LEU A 122 5.23 -10.40 6.46
N VAL A 123 4.71 -10.75 5.30
CA VAL A 123 5.39 -11.60 4.29
C VAL A 123 5.96 -10.75 3.17
N ARG A 124 5.16 -9.82 2.66
CA ARG A 124 5.54 -9.01 1.50
C ARG A 124 4.72 -7.75 1.41
N THR A 125 5.34 -6.68 0.94
CA THR A 125 4.64 -5.52 0.42
C THR A 125 4.95 -5.35 -1.07
N THR A 126 3.94 -4.96 -1.84
CA THR A 126 4.09 -4.58 -3.25
C THR A 126 3.49 -3.21 -3.42
N THR A 127 4.34 -2.20 -3.50
CA THR A 127 3.92 -0.80 -3.55
C THR A 127 4.25 -0.20 -4.91
N THR A 128 3.26 0.35 -5.57
CA THR A 128 3.43 1.10 -6.81
C THR A 128 3.29 2.59 -6.50
N PHE A 129 4.33 3.35 -6.83
CA PHE A 129 4.35 4.81 -6.77
C PHE A 129 4.22 5.37 -8.18
N THR A 130 3.30 6.30 -8.37
CA THR A 130 3.06 6.95 -9.66
C THR A 130 3.20 8.46 -9.48
N PRO A 131 4.28 9.08 -10.00
CA PRO A 131 4.40 10.53 -10.01
C PRO A 131 3.29 11.15 -10.85
N MET A 132 2.50 12.05 -10.26
CA MET A 132 1.31 12.63 -10.90
C MET A 132 1.53 14.07 -11.34
N ASN A 133 2.27 14.84 -10.54
CA ASN A 133 2.56 16.24 -10.80
C ASN A 133 3.99 16.60 -10.44
N ASP A 134 4.55 17.54 -11.19
CA ASP A 134 5.81 18.25 -10.95
C ASP A 134 5.55 19.72 -11.31
N GLY A 135 5.00 20.47 -10.35
CA GLY A 135 4.76 21.91 -10.45
C GLY A 135 6.02 22.74 -10.20
N ALA A 136 7.09 22.07 -9.77
CA ALA A 136 8.29 22.66 -9.24
C ALA A 136 9.30 23.14 -10.29
N THR A 137 10.11 24.11 -9.88
CA THR A 137 11.26 24.59 -10.67
C THR A 137 12.50 23.72 -10.43
N TYR A 138 12.64 23.17 -9.24
CA TYR A 138 13.80 22.39 -8.83
C TYR A 138 13.79 20.96 -9.40
N THR A 139 14.93 20.27 -9.27
CA THR A 139 15.01 18.85 -9.58
C THR A 139 14.66 18.06 -8.34
N ASN A 140 13.55 17.33 -8.37
CA ASN A 140 13.05 16.57 -7.26
C ASN A 140 13.23 15.07 -7.46
N GLY A 141 13.98 14.44 -6.57
CA GLY A 141 14.03 12.99 -6.46
C GLY A 141 13.03 12.48 -5.42
N PHE A 142 12.81 11.16 -5.40
CA PHE A 142 11.90 10.51 -4.46
C PHE A 142 12.46 9.20 -3.95
N GLY A 143 12.23 8.95 -2.67
CA GLY A 143 12.58 7.71 -2.00
C GLY A 143 11.76 7.50 -0.72
N PHE A 144 12.08 6.42 -0.02
CA PHE A 144 11.51 6.15 1.29
C PHE A 144 12.48 5.37 2.18
N GLN A 145 12.28 5.46 3.49
CA GLN A 145 12.98 4.71 4.53
C GLN A 145 12.01 3.80 5.27
N LEU A 146 12.47 2.61 5.64
CA LEU A 146 11.79 1.76 6.63
C LEU A 146 12.36 2.09 8.01
N ASP A 147 11.56 2.73 8.86
CA ASP A 147 12.04 3.27 10.14
C ASP A 147 12.23 2.21 11.21
N TYR A 148 11.42 1.14 11.18
CA TYR A 148 11.30 0.17 12.25
C TYR A 148 11.72 -1.26 11.86
N VAL A 149 12.15 -1.46 10.60
CA VAL A 149 12.62 -2.76 10.10
C VAL A 149 14.07 -2.64 9.67
N GLY A 150 14.95 -3.48 10.21
CA GLY A 150 16.34 -3.58 9.78
C GLY A 150 16.50 -4.36 8.46
N LYS A 151 17.61 -4.12 7.76
CA LYS A 151 17.93 -4.83 6.50
C LYS A 151 18.04 -6.33 6.67
N GLU A 152 18.43 -6.79 7.86
CA GLU A 152 18.58 -8.20 8.24
C GLU A 152 17.25 -8.97 8.22
N HIS A 153 16.11 -8.28 8.34
CA HIS A 153 14.77 -8.89 8.32
C HIS A 153 14.19 -8.98 6.89
N ILE A 154 14.90 -8.47 5.90
CA ILE A 154 14.45 -8.40 4.50
C ILE A 154 15.22 -9.44 3.68
N ASP A 155 14.51 -10.25 2.90
CA ASP A 155 15.09 -11.25 2.01
C ASP A 155 14.94 -10.93 0.51
N LEU A 156 14.03 -10.01 0.19
CA LEU A 156 13.79 -9.58 -1.18
C LEU A 156 13.61 -8.06 -1.26
N VAL A 157 14.33 -7.43 -2.17
CA VAL A 157 14.08 -6.07 -2.63
C VAL A 157 14.12 -6.05 -4.14
N GLN A 158 13.07 -5.54 -4.76
CA GLN A 158 13.02 -5.37 -6.21
C GLN A 158 12.30 -4.08 -6.56
N VAL A 159 12.93 -3.26 -7.37
CA VAL A 159 12.33 -2.06 -7.97
C VAL A 159 12.18 -2.30 -9.46
N SER A 160 11.00 -2.09 -9.98
CA SER A 160 10.71 -2.30 -11.41
C SER A 160 9.91 -1.13 -11.99
N GLN A 161 10.13 -0.88 -13.28
CA GLN A 161 9.39 0.09 -14.06
C GLN A 161 9.07 -0.50 -15.43
N GLU A 162 7.83 -0.38 -15.89
CA GLU A 162 7.37 -0.93 -17.18
C GLU A 162 7.73 -2.41 -17.36
N GLY A 163 7.69 -3.20 -16.28
CA GLY A 163 8.03 -4.63 -16.27
C GLY A 163 9.52 -4.95 -16.18
N ASN A 164 10.40 -3.96 -16.29
CA ASN A 164 11.84 -4.14 -16.17
C ASN A 164 12.33 -3.88 -14.75
N VAL A 165 13.18 -4.76 -14.22
CA VAL A 165 13.85 -4.57 -12.94
C VAL A 165 14.95 -3.53 -13.09
N ILE A 166 14.84 -2.43 -12.34
CA ILE A 166 15.77 -1.29 -12.38
C ILE A 166 16.63 -1.15 -11.12
N GLY A 167 16.27 -1.84 -10.03
CA GLY A 167 17.02 -1.82 -8.78
C GLY A 167 16.69 -3.02 -7.89
N LYS A 168 17.66 -3.40 -7.04
CA LYS A 168 17.54 -4.52 -6.08
C LYS A 168 18.22 -4.24 -4.75
N ASN A 169 18.72 -3.04 -4.52
CA ASN A 169 19.53 -2.74 -3.34
C ASN A 169 19.05 -1.48 -2.64
N PHE A 170 19.17 -1.48 -1.33
CA PHE A 170 19.07 -0.28 -0.54
C PHE A 170 20.26 0.65 -0.78
N GLU A 171 20.05 1.93 -0.51
CA GLU A 171 21.10 2.95 -0.56
C GLU A 171 22.29 2.53 0.33
N PRO A 172 23.51 2.52 -0.19
CA PRO A 172 24.68 2.07 0.56
C PRO A 172 25.09 3.09 1.63
N GLY A 173 25.76 2.60 2.69
CA GLY A 173 26.30 3.47 3.75
C GLY A 173 25.27 4.00 4.76
N ILE A 174 24.00 3.66 4.60
CA ILE A 174 22.92 4.01 5.54
C ILE A 174 22.54 2.77 6.33
N GLU A 175 22.41 2.88 7.65
CA GLU A 175 22.04 1.77 8.51
C GLU A 175 20.64 1.25 8.21
N LYS A 176 19.65 2.13 8.24
CA LYS A 176 18.25 1.79 7.93
C LYS A 176 18.07 1.50 6.43
N PRO A 177 17.08 0.66 6.08
CA PRO A 177 16.74 0.43 4.67
C PRO A 177 16.19 1.70 4.02
N VAL A 178 16.92 2.28 3.09
CA VAL A 178 16.49 3.42 2.26
C VAL A 178 16.50 2.99 0.80
N LEU A 179 15.41 3.25 0.07
CA LEU A 179 15.30 3.06 -1.37
C LEU A 179 15.09 4.41 -2.05
N ILE A 180 15.95 4.72 -3.00
CA ILE A 180 15.76 5.83 -3.92
C ILE A 180 15.13 5.27 -5.19
N LEU A 181 13.96 5.77 -5.57
CA LEU A 181 13.20 5.27 -6.71
C LEU A 181 13.57 6.03 -7.99
N PHE A 182 13.77 7.33 -7.88
CA PHE A 182 14.26 8.18 -8.96
C PHE A 182 14.93 9.43 -8.40
N SER A 183 15.91 9.94 -9.12
CA SER A 183 16.65 11.17 -8.75
C SER A 183 16.08 12.44 -9.39
N ASP A 184 15.19 12.27 -10.38
CA ASP A 184 14.46 13.35 -11.06
C ASP A 184 13.07 12.82 -11.41
N ILE A 185 12.04 13.54 -10.99
CA ILE A 185 10.64 13.18 -11.23
C ILE A 185 10.24 13.42 -12.70
N LYS A 186 10.82 14.40 -13.38
CA LYS A 186 10.40 14.85 -14.73
C LYS A 186 10.36 13.73 -15.77
N PRO A 187 11.41 12.90 -15.93
CA PRO A 187 11.40 11.83 -16.94
C PRO A 187 10.49 10.65 -16.59
N VAL A 188 10.07 10.54 -15.31
CA VAL A 188 9.22 9.44 -14.84
C VAL A 188 7.78 9.87 -14.55
N LEU A 189 7.40 11.09 -14.89
CA LEU A 189 6.05 11.60 -14.68
C LEU A 189 5.01 10.69 -15.36
N LYS A 190 3.97 10.31 -14.61
CA LYS A 190 2.90 9.36 -15.00
C LYS A 190 3.38 7.94 -15.34
N LYS A 191 4.63 7.59 -15.02
CA LYS A 191 5.16 6.23 -15.18
C LYS A 191 5.23 5.55 -13.82
N PRO A 192 4.47 4.47 -13.58
CA PRO A 192 4.48 3.77 -12.32
C PRO A 192 5.83 3.08 -12.07
N VAL A 193 6.31 3.19 -10.83
CA VAL A 193 7.47 2.44 -10.31
C VAL A 193 6.97 1.51 -9.22
N THR A 194 7.20 0.22 -9.38
CA THR A 194 6.74 -0.81 -8.43
C THR A 194 7.90 -1.32 -7.59
N VAL A 195 7.72 -1.34 -6.29
CA VAL A 195 8.65 -1.88 -5.31
C VAL A 195 8.06 -3.11 -4.66
N VAL A 196 8.80 -4.20 -4.65
CA VAL A 196 8.50 -5.42 -3.89
C VAL A 196 9.52 -5.56 -2.78
N ILE A 197 9.04 -5.70 -1.55
CA ILE A 197 9.88 -6.00 -0.38
C ILE A 197 9.34 -7.29 0.24
N GLY A 198 10.19 -8.33 0.31
CA GLY A 198 9.91 -9.59 1.00
C GLY A 198 10.58 -9.60 2.37
N PHE A 199 9.89 -10.17 3.35
CA PHE A 199 10.34 -10.23 4.74
C PHE A 199 10.61 -11.67 5.13
N LYS A 200 11.64 -11.90 5.92
CA LYS A 200 12.00 -13.23 6.40
C LYS A 200 10.89 -13.80 7.29
N LYS A 201 10.37 -14.93 6.89
CA LYS A 201 9.20 -15.58 7.51
C LYS A 201 9.31 -15.76 9.03
N TYR A 202 10.50 -16.02 9.53
CA TYR A 202 10.71 -16.34 10.96
C TYR A 202 10.93 -15.12 11.85
N ASP A 203 11.15 -13.95 11.27
CA ASP A 203 11.48 -12.73 12.04
C ASP A 203 10.22 -12.02 12.57
N LYS A 204 9.02 -12.46 12.14
CA LYS A 204 7.71 -11.96 12.61
C LYS A 204 7.57 -10.44 12.58
N VAL A 205 8.06 -9.81 11.52
CA VAL A 205 7.91 -8.38 11.31
C VAL A 205 6.43 -8.02 11.29
N SER A 206 6.04 -6.97 12.01
CA SER A 206 4.67 -6.45 11.98
C SER A 206 4.42 -5.64 10.71
N ASP A 207 3.20 -5.69 10.19
CA ASP A 207 2.80 -4.80 9.09
C ASP A 207 2.84 -3.32 9.48
N MET A 208 2.71 -3.02 10.78
CA MET A 208 2.85 -1.65 11.30
C MET A 208 4.30 -1.13 11.23
N ASP A 209 5.31 -2.02 11.29
CA ASP A 209 6.72 -1.65 11.21
C ASP A 209 7.15 -1.27 9.77
N ALA A 210 6.41 -1.75 8.77
CA ALA A 210 6.62 -1.44 7.36
C ALA A 210 5.31 -1.02 6.67
N TYR A 211 4.52 -0.17 7.33
CA TYR A 211 3.23 0.28 6.82
C TYR A 211 3.41 1.30 5.68
N PRO A 212 2.84 1.04 4.48
CA PRO A 212 2.90 1.99 3.37
C PRO A 212 2.16 3.30 3.70
N PRO A 213 2.62 4.45 3.20
CA PRO A 213 3.69 4.65 2.21
C PRO A 213 5.10 4.69 2.81
N TYR A 214 5.34 4.18 4.01
CA TYR A 214 6.62 4.22 4.72
C TYR A 214 6.99 5.65 5.13
N ASN A 215 8.22 5.88 5.56
CA ASN A 215 8.78 7.23 5.68
C ASN A 215 9.22 7.71 4.28
N SER A 216 8.25 8.15 3.49
CA SER A 216 8.46 8.67 2.14
C SER A 216 8.94 10.11 2.16
N PHE A 217 9.85 10.44 1.25
CA PHE A 217 10.43 11.78 1.16
C PHE A 217 10.79 12.15 -0.29
N ILE A 218 10.83 13.44 -0.56
CA ILE A 218 11.52 13.99 -1.73
C ILE A 218 12.89 14.52 -1.31
N PHE A 219 13.79 14.67 -2.27
CA PHE A 219 15.03 15.41 -2.07
C PHE A 219 15.24 16.41 -3.21
N VAL A 220 15.62 17.63 -2.84
CA VAL A 220 15.59 18.78 -3.72
C VAL A 220 17.01 19.12 -4.19
N ASN A 221 17.29 19.04 -5.47
CA ASN A 221 18.57 19.28 -6.15
C ASN A 221 19.76 18.42 -5.67
N LYS A 222 19.83 18.06 -4.39
CA LYS A 222 20.89 17.24 -3.79
C LYS A 222 20.28 16.22 -2.82
N ARG A 223 20.88 15.02 -2.76
CA ARG A 223 20.38 13.90 -1.94
C ARG A 223 20.18 14.25 -0.46
N SER A 224 20.99 15.13 0.09
CA SER A 224 20.90 15.51 1.50
C SER A 224 19.83 16.55 1.82
N HIS A 225 19.24 17.19 0.82
CA HIS A 225 18.15 18.15 1.05
C HIS A 225 16.80 17.42 1.02
N GLU A 226 16.44 16.77 2.13
CA GLU A 226 15.27 15.94 2.25
C GLU A 226 14.07 16.70 2.79
N VAL A 227 12.89 16.47 2.20
CA VAL A 227 11.59 16.92 2.70
C VAL A 227 10.73 15.71 2.98
N HIS A 228 10.41 15.48 4.24
CA HIS A 228 9.64 14.35 4.73
C HIS A 228 8.18 14.72 5.01
N LEU A 229 7.32 13.70 5.07
CA LEU A 229 5.97 13.88 5.60
C LEU A 229 6.03 14.26 7.08
N SER A 230 5.04 15.02 7.53
CA SER A 230 4.95 15.44 8.93
C SER A 230 5.01 14.25 9.90
N GLY A 231 5.80 14.37 10.96
CA GLY A 231 5.99 13.32 11.97
C GLY A 231 7.07 12.29 11.66
N TYR A 232 7.67 12.31 10.47
CA TYR A 232 8.77 11.43 10.11
C TYR A 232 10.14 12.09 10.27
N LYS A 233 11.14 11.30 10.68
CA LYS A 233 12.51 11.75 10.81
C LYS A 233 13.26 11.58 9.48
N PRO A 234 14.16 12.51 9.14
CA PRO A 234 14.99 12.38 7.95
C PRO A 234 15.99 11.22 8.08
N THR A 235 16.56 10.84 6.93
CA THR A 235 17.61 9.82 6.91
C THR A 235 18.92 10.33 7.50
N SER A 236 19.87 9.42 7.77
CA SER A 236 21.19 9.79 8.33
C SER A 236 22.08 10.61 7.38
N VAL A 237 21.69 10.78 6.11
CA VAL A 237 22.42 11.58 5.13
C VAL A 237 21.79 12.95 4.89
N ALA A 238 20.67 13.23 5.54
CA ALA A 238 20.03 14.54 5.46
C ALA A 238 20.94 15.65 6.04
N ASP A 239 20.81 16.83 5.47
CA ASP A 239 21.53 18.02 5.91
C ASP A 239 20.82 18.63 7.14
N GLU A 240 21.26 18.23 8.32
CA GLU A 240 20.70 18.70 9.59
C GLU A 240 20.81 20.23 9.77
N SER A 241 21.71 20.90 9.03
CA SER A 241 21.84 22.36 9.11
C SER A 241 20.67 23.13 8.52
N LEU A 242 19.81 22.47 7.76
CA LEU A 242 18.59 23.07 7.18
C LEU A 242 17.46 23.18 8.20
N ARG A 243 17.47 22.37 9.26
CA ARG A 243 16.43 22.35 10.29
C ARG A 243 16.46 23.61 11.16
N GLY A 244 15.29 24.17 11.42
CA GLY A 244 15.13 25.39 12.18
C GLY A 244 15.66 26.63 11.47
N THR A 245 15.90 26.58 10.15
CA THR A 245 16.29 27.71 9.31
C THR A 245 15.12 28.19 8.45
N GLY A 246 15.23 29.39 7.88
CA GLY A 246 14.17 29.94 7.05
C GLY A 246 12.83 30.05 7.79
N SER A 247 11.82 29.36 7.29
CA SER A 247 10.49 29.26 7.93
C SER A 247 10.25 27.94 8.63
N ASP A 248 11.28 27.09 8.74
CA ASP A 248 11.17 25.81 9.43
C ASP A 248 11.20 25.99 10.96
N LEU A 249 10.08 25.65 11.60
CA LEU A 249 9.91 25.66 13.06
C LEU A 249 9.99 24.25 13.66
N SER A 250 10.52 23.27 12.94
CA SER A 250 10.55 21.87 13.37
C SER A 250 11.36 21.65 14.66
N GLN A 251 12.29 22.53 14.99
CA GLN A 251 13.00 22.49 16.27
C GLN A 251 12.13 22.90 17.46
N ASP A 252 11.12 23.72 17.23
CA ASP A 252 10.20 24.16 18.29
C ASP A 252 9.11 23.12 18.57
N CYS A 253 8.90 22.16 17.65
CA CYS A 253 7.93 21.08 17.77
C CYS A 253 8.51 19.80 18.38
N ALA A 254 9.78 19.79 18.74
CA ALA A 254 10.50 18.65 19.35
C ALA A 254 10.53 18.73 20.88
N GLY A 255 9.44 19.22 21.48
CA GLY A 255 9.20 19.21 22.91
C GLY A 255 8.60 17.89 23.39
#